data_c9992eec24577a1c0e38d9b04dc24f37
#
_entry.id   c9992eec24577a1c0e38d9b04dc24f37
#
_cell.length_a   1.000
_cell.length_b   1.000
_cell.length_c   1.000
_cell.angle_alpha   90.00
_cell.angle_beta   90.00
_cell.angle_gamma   90.00
#
_symmetry.space_group_name_H-M   'P 1'
#
loop_
_entity.id
_entity.type
_entity.pdbx_description
1 polymer ?
#
loop_
_entity_poly.entity_id
_entity_poly.type
_entity_poly.pdbx_seq_one_letter_code
_entity_poly.pdbx_strand_id
1 'polypeptide(L)'
;MVLCNFKQIDEAGNIFQKPTSIGNEVVKPRALLNRLSEVRGWAYVVVWNRLYRKKVWETLRFPEDRIHEDEWVALSVYLACEKIALISEAYYYYRVNRNSIMAQNQNIAHLDGVEAVYHRFLKYQEYGWEEQLYSTFLCARRMLEGLKHMDVKTAGEKEKRRRAIMQYRYM
;
A
#
# COMPACT_ATOMS: atom_id res chain seq x y z
N MET A 1 16.27 2.03 6.28
CA MET A 1 15.57 1.02 5.46
C MET A 1 16.20 0.98 4.09
N VAL A 2 16.23 -0.18 3.45
CA VAL A 2 16.63 -0.37 2.05
C VAL A 2 15.46 -0.97 1.28
N LEU A 3 15.09 -0.41 0.13
CA LEU A 3 14.11 -0.96 -0.82
C LEU A 3 14.86 -1.49 -2.05
N CYS A 4 14.43 -2.63 -2.58
CA CYS A 4 14.91 -3.15 -3.85
C CYS A 4 13.76 -3.41 -4.83
N ASN A 5 14.12 -3.57 -6.10
CA ASN A 5 13.19 -4.08 -7.10
C ASN A 5 12.91 -5.58 -6.86
N PHE A 6 11.90 -6.07 -7.57
CA PHE A 6 11.52 -7.49 -7.56
C PHE A 6 11.10 -7.93 -8.95
N LYS A 7 11.01 -9.22 -9.16
CA LYS A 7 10.50 -9.84 -10.39
C LYS A 7 9.23 -10.61 -10.09
N GLN A 8 8.23 -10.52 -10.94
CA GLN A 8 7.07 -11.37 -10.84
C GLN A 8 7.29 -12.66 -11.61
N ILE A 9 7.02 -13.77 -10.95
CA ILE A 9 7.15 -15.11 -11.53
C ILE A 9 5.82 -15.84 -11.45
N ASP A 10 5.56 -16.71 -12.41
CA ASP A 10 4.45 -17.65 -12.39
C ASP A 10 4.74 -18.87 -11.49
N GLU A 11 3.82 -19.81 -11.43
CA GLU A 11 3.97 -21.05 -10.65
C GLU A 11 5.13 -21.92 -11.17
N ALA A 12 5.45 -21.83 -12.46
CA ALA A 12 6.56 -22.56 -13.08
C ALA A 12 7.91 -21.84 -12.91
N GLY A 13 7.92 -20.61 -12.37
CA GLY A 13 9.12 -19.82 -12.16
C GLY A 13 9.49 -18.90 -13.34
N ASN A 14 8.67 -18.82 -14.38
CA ASN A 14 8.92 -17.92 -15.50
C ASN A 14 8.66 -16.47 -15.13
N ILE A 15 9.57 -15.57 -15.49
CA ILE A 15 9.42 -14.13 -15.28
C ILE A 15 8.46 -13.59 -16.35
N PHE A 16 7.34 -12.99 -15.95
CA PHE A 16 6.36 -12.45 -16.88
C PHE A 16 6.13 -10.94 -16.77
N GLN A 17 6.54 -10.32 -15.68
CA GLN A 17 6.40 -8.87 -15.52
C GLN A 17 7.61 -8.25 -14.82
N LYS A 18 8.08 -7.12 -15.36
CA LYS A 18 9.01 -6.23 -14.67
C LYS A 18 8.19 -5.18 -13.90
N PRO A 19 8.36 -5.06 -12.60
CA PRO A 19 7.64 -4.08 -11.80
C PRO A 19 8.13 -2.65 -12.03
N THR A 20 7.55 -1.72 -11.29
CA THR A 20 7.96 -0.32 -11.23
C THR A 20 9.46 -0.23 -10.95
N SER A 21 10.17 0.55 -11.78
CA SER A 21 11.60 0.75 -11.59
C SER A 21 11.86 1.58 -10.33
N ILE A 22 12.48 0.95 -9.35
CA ILE A 22 13.10 1.62 -8.20
C ILE A 22 14.53 1.96 -8.63
N GLY A 23 14.92 3.23 -8.53
CA GLY A 23 16.26 3.70 -8.91
C GLY A 23 17.32 3.42 -7.85
N ASN A 24 18.55 3.94 -8.08
CA ASN A 24 19.67 3.87 -7.13
C ASN A 24 19.87 5.24 -6.50
N GLU A 25 19.35 5.44 -5.31
CA GLU A 25 19.48 6.71 -4.59
C GLU A 25 19.31 6.53 -3.07
N VAL A 26 19.77 7.51 -2.30
CA VAL A 26 19.51 7.60 -0.87
C VAL A 26 18.75 8.89 -0.60
N VAL A 27 17.54 8.75 -0.06
CA VAL A 27 16.61 9.87 0.13
C VAL A 27 16.11 9.97 1.56
N LYS A 28 15.58 11.15 1.90
CA LYS A 28 14.77 11.30 3.11
C LYS A 28 13.39 10.66 2.91
N PRO A 29 12.78 10.07 3.94
CA PRO A 29 11.48 9.39 3.84
C PRO A 29 10.40 10.25 3.18
N ARG A 30 10.32 11.53 3.51
CA ARG A 30 9.31 12.45 2.98
C ARG A 30 9.31 12.56 1.45
N ALA A 31 10.48 12.45 0.81
CA ALA A 31 10.60 12.50 -0.65
C ALA A 31 9.89 11.34 -1.37
N LEU A 32 9.60 10.24 -0.65
CA LEU A 32 8.95 9.06 -1.19
C LEU A 32 7.45 8.95 -0.86
N LEU A 33 6.90 9.84 -0.02
CA LEU A 33 5.51 9.68 0.45
C LEU A 33 4.48 9.78 -0.68
N ASN A 34 4.74 10.59 -1.71
CA ASN A 34 3.86 10.66 -2.88
C ASN A 34 3.83 9.32 -3.65
N ARG A 35 4.95 8.58 -3.65
CA ARG A 35 5.04 7.26 -4.28
C ARG A 35 4.04 6.26 -3.72
N LEU A 36 3.68 6.36 -2.43
CA LEU A 36 2.69 5.49 -1.79
C LEU A 36 1.29 5.60 -2.44
N SER A 37 0.99 6.71 -3.09
CA SER A 37 -0.32 7.01 -3.68
C SER A 37 -0.35 6.98 -5.21
N GLU A 38 0.77 6.72 -5.88
CA GLU A 38 0.86 6.62 -7.34
C GLU A 38 0.14 5.38 -7.89
N VAL A 39 -0.19 5.39 -9.17
CA VAL A 39 -0.87 4.27 -9.86
C VAL A 39 -0.07 2.96 -9.76
N ARG A 40 1.26 3.05 -9.79
CA ARG A 40 2.18 1.91 -9.61
C ARG A 40 2.92 1.98 -8.28
N GLY A 41 2.38 2.71 -7.32
CA GLY A 41 3.00 2.97 -6.01
C GLY A 41 3.05 1.78 -5.07
N TRP A 42 2.32 0.71 -5.37
CA TRP A 42 2.28 -0.47 -4.51
C TRP A 42 3.66 -1.07 -4.19
N ALA A 43 4.65 -0.92 -5.10
CA ALA A 43 6.04 -1.32 -4.84
C ALA A 43 6.69 -0.57 -3.67
N TYR A 44 6.18 0.64 -3.36
CA TYR A 44 6.57 1.48 -2.24
C TYR A 44 5.71 1.24 -0.98
N VAL A 45 4.67 0.43 -1.07
CA VAL A 45 3.78 0.07 0.05
C VAL A 45 4.16 -1.27 0.64
N VAL A 46 4.31 -2.30 -0.20
CA VAL A 46 4.58 -3.68 0.23
C VAL A 46 5.81 -3.78 1.11
N VAL A 47 5.78 -4.71 2.06
CA VAL A 47 6.80 -4.82 3.12
C VAL A 47 7.89 -5.85 2.84
N TRP A 48 7.72 -6.69 1.82
CA TRP A 48 8.59 -7.83 1.55
C TRP A 48 9.77 -7.52 0.60
N ASN A 49 9.77 -6.41 -0.14
CA ASN A 49 10.86 -6.02 -1.05
C ASN A 49 11.91 -5.13 -0.37
N ARG A 50 12.11 -5.28 0.93
CA ARG A 50 12.97 -4.37 1.70
C ARG A 50 13.62 -5.00 2.93
N LEU A 51 14.69 -4.36 3.39
CA LEU A 51 15.35 -4.67 4.65
C LEU A 51 15.18 -3.52 5.63
N TYR A 52 14.87 -3.87 6.86
CA TYR A 52 14.64 -2.92 7.95
C TYR A 52 15.71 -3.06 9.02
N ARG A 53 16.04 -1.95 9.68
CA ARG A 53 16.64 -2.06 11.01
C ARG A 53 15.58 -2.54 11.99
N LYS A 54 15.89 -3.46 12.88
CA LYS A 54 14.98 -3.99 13.91
C LYS A 54 14.22 -2.88 14.65
N LYS A 55 14.89 -1.76 14.94
CA LYS A 55 14.33 -0.58 15.60
C LYS A 55 13.01 -0.09 14.98
N VAL A 56 12.82 -0.20 13.67
CA VAL A 56 11.57 0.21 13.00
C VAL A 56 10.36 -0.55 13.53
N TRP A 57 10.55 -1.80 13.94
CA TRP A 57 9.48 -2.70 14.39
C TRP A 57 9.37 -2.84 15.91
N GLU A 58 10.10 -2.03 16.70
CA GLU A 58 9.99 -2.07 18.16
C GLU A 58 8.61 -1.61 18.65
N THR A 59 8.03 -0.61 17.99
CA THR A 59 6.73 -0.03 18.37
C THR A 59 5.64 -0.24 17.32
N LEU A 60 6.00 -0.58 16.08
CA LEU A 60 5.02 -0.79 15.00
C LEU A 60 4.53 -2.24 14.98
N ARG A 61 3.24 -2.41 14.72
CA ARG A 61 2.61 -3.72 14.52
C ARG A 61 1.65 -3.64 13.36
N PHE A 62 1.50 -4.74 12.63
CA PHE A 62 0.44 -4.89 11.65
C PHE A 62 -0.92 -4.96 12.34
N PRO A 63 -1.98 -4.41 11.75
CA PRO A 63 -3.32 -4.60 12.28
C PRO A 63 -3.72 -6.07 12.15
N GLU A 64 -4.41 -6.59 13.16
CA GLU A 64 -5.01 -7.92 13.13
C GLU A 64 -6.31 -7.92 12.32
N ASP A 65 -6.67 -9.06 11.74
CA ASP A 65 -7.92 -9.32 11.02
C ASP A 65 -8.23 -8.34 9.86
N ARG A 66 -7.18 -7.82 9.22
CA ARG A 66 -7.31 -6.95 8.04
C ARG A 66 -6.40 -7.39 6.90
N ILE A 67 -6.88 -7.24 5.67
CA ILE A 67 -6.02 -7.30 4.49
C ILE A 67 -5.50 -5.91 4.14
N HIS A 68 -4.50 -5.82 3.28
CA HIS A 68 -3.74 -4.58 3.02
C HIS A 68 -3.08 -4.02 4.30
N GLU A 69 -2.61 -4.89 5.15
CA GLU A 69 -1.92 -4.58 6.40
C GLU A 69 -0.67 -3.72 6.18
N ASP A 70 -0.06 -3.83 5.01
CA ASP A 70 1.07 -3.02 4.54
C ASP A 70 0.68 -1.56 4.32
N GLU A 71 -0.48 -1.28 3.74
CA GLU A 71 -1.01 0.09 3.59
C GLU A 71 -1.19 0.78 4.95
N TRP A 72 -1.62 0.04 5.98
CA TRP A 72 -1.82 0.58 7.33
C TRP A 72 -0.54 1.03 7.99
N VAL A 73 0.56 0.32 7.79
CA VAL A 73 1.85 0.62 8.42
C VAL A 73 2.78 1.45 7.55
N ALA A 74 2.50 1.58 6.24
CA ALA A 74 3.40 2.21 5.28
C ALA A 74 3.92 3.57 5.75
N LEU A 75 3.04 4.52 6.06
CA LEU A 75 3.46 5.86 6.51
C LEU A 75 4.34 5.79 7.76
N SER A 76 3.91 5.03 8.78
CA SER A 76 4.63 4.91 10.05
C SER A 76 6.02 4.30 9.88
N VAL A 77 6.14 3.29 9.01
CA VAL A 77 7.42 2.68 8.65
C VAL A 77 8.37 3.69 8.00
N TYR A 78 7.86 4.51 7.07
CA TYR A 78 8.67 5.55 6.43
C TYR A 78 9.14 6.59 7.46
N LEU A 79 8.24 7.08 8.31
CA LEU A 79 8.55 8.09 9.31
C LEU A 79 9.50 7.58 10.42
N ALA A 80 9.52 6.28 10.68
CA ALA A 80 10.48 5.66 11.61
C ALA A 80 11.90 5.57 11.04
N CYS A 81 12.12 5.93 9.77
CA CYS A 81 13.41 5.86 9.10
C CYS A 81 14.04 7.26 8.99
N GLU A 82 15.32 7.39 9.27
CA GLU A 82 16.08 8.64 9.03
C GLU A 82 16.43 8.80 7.53
N LYS A 83 16.78 7.68 6.89
CA LYS A 83 17.14 7.60 5.46
C LYS A 83 16.63 6.31 4.86
N ILE A 84 16.36 6.35 3.56
CA ILE A 84 15.92 5.21 2.77
C ILE A 84 16.85 5.09 1.58
N ALA A 85 17.50 3.93 1.42
CA ALA A 85 18.26 3.60 0.23
C ALA A 85 17.35 2.83 -0.74
N LEU A 86 17.33 3.25 -1.98
CA LEU A 86 16.69 2.58 -3.10
C LEU A 86 17.76 1.85 -3.90
N ILE A 87 17.47 0.62 -4.32
CA ILE A 87 18.36 -0.22 -5.11
C ILE A 87 17.63 -0.72 -6.34
N SER A 88 18.21 -0.49 -7.52
CA SER A 88 17.60 -0.86 -8.80
C SER A 88 17.59 -2.36 -9.06
N GLU A 89 18.46 -3.11 -8.41
CA GLU A 89 18.53 -4.56 -8.55
C GLU A 89 17.30 -5.23 -7.93
N ALA A 90 16.87 -6.32 -8.59
CA ALA A 90 15.72 -7.11 -8.13
C ALA A 90 16.20 -8.31 -7.30
N TYR A 91 16.16 -8.17 -5.99
CA TYR A 91 16.56 -9.23 -5.04
C TYR A 91 15.39 -10.09 -4.54
N TYR A 92 14.17 -9.81 -4.98
CA TYR A 92 12.99 -10.56 -4.56
C TYR A 92 12.24 -11.13 -5.78
N TYR A 93 11.75 -12.36 -5.66
CA TYR A 93 10.88 -12.99 -6.64
C TYR A 93 9.48 -13.12 -6.06
N TYR A 94 8.54 -12.31 -6.55
CA TYR A 94 7.15 -12.36 -6.15
C TYR A 94 6.41 -13.39 -6.98
N ARG A 95 6.09 -14.54 -6.38
CA ARG A 95 5.30 -15.60 -7.03
C ARG A 95 3.83 -15.21 -7.04
N VAL A 96 3.27 -15.09 -8.24
CA VAL A 96 1.83 -14.82 -8.39
C VAL A 96 1.08 -16.15 -8.31
N ASN A 97 0.15 -16.22 -7.35
CA ASN A 97 -0.73 -17.37 -7.15
C ASN A 97 -2.17 -16.96 -7.50
N ARG A 98 -2.83 -17.74 -8.37
CA ARG A 98 -4.22 -17.50 -8.79
C ARG A 98 -5.22 -17.58 -7.63
N ASN A 99 -4.88 -18.31 -6.57
CA ASN A 99 -5.72 -18.47 -5.37
C ASN A 99 -5.34 -17.49 -4.24
N SER A 100 -4.49 -16.49 -4.51
CA SER A 100 -4.11 -15.51 -3.50
C SER A 100 -5.28 -14.60 -3.12
N ILE A 101 -5.23 -14.02 -1.92
CA ILE A 101 -6.19 -13.01 -1.46
C ILE A 101 -6.31 -11.88 -2.49
N MET A 102 -5.19 -11.45 -3.09
CA MET A 102 -5.15 -10.40 -4.10
C MET A 102 -5.78 -10.78 -5.44
N ALA A 103 -5.91 -12.08 -5.75
CA ALA A 103 -6.60 -12.55 -6.96
C ALA A 103 -8.13 -12.53 -6.83
N GLN A 104 -8.66 -12.42 -5.61
CA GLN A 104 -10.10 -12.35 -5.32
C GLN A 104 -10.62 -10.92 -5.40
N ASN A 105 -10.58 -10.29 -6.56
CA ASN A 105 -10.86 -8.87 -6.79
C ASN A 105 -12.25 -8.38 -6.32
N GLN A 106 -13.19 -9.27 -6.02
CA GLN A 106 -14.55 -8.92 -5.58
C GLN A 106 -14.76 -9.11 -4.07
N ASN A 107 -13.70 -9.34 -3.29
CA ASN A 107 -13.82 -9.50 -1.85
C ASN A 107 -13.99 -8.15 -1.16
N ILE A 108 -15.05 -8.02 -0.34
CA ILE A 108 -15.35 -6.82 0.47
C ILE A 108 -14.18 -6.44 1.40
N ALA A 109 -13.33 -7.39 1.76
CA ALA A 109 -12.15 -7.15 2.58
C ALA A 109 -11.19 -6.13 1.94
N HIS A 110 -11.18 -5.97 0.60
CA HIS A 110 -10.35 -4.95 -0.06
C HIS A 110 -10.70 -3.51 0.33
N LEU A 111 -11.87 -3.25 0.92
CA LEU A 111 -12.18 -1.95 1.52
C LEU A 111 -11.29 -1.60 2.73
N ASP A 112 -10.59 -2.57 3.33
CA ASP A 112 -9.59 -2.30 4.37
C ASP A 112 -8.45 -1.42 3.83
N GLY A 113 -8.08 -1.59 2.56
CA GLY A 113 -7.10 -0.72 1.91
C GLY A 113 -7.60 0.72 1.75
N VAL A 114 -8.89 0.92 1.43
CA VAL A 114 -9.50 2.27 1.38
C VAL A 114 -9.47 2.92 2.75
N GLU A 115 -9.80 2.18 3.80
CA GLU A 115 -9.76 2.66 5.18
C GLU A 115 -8.31 3.02 5.59
N ALA A 116 -7.32 2.20 5.24
CA ALA A 116 -5.91 2.49 5.49
C ALA A 116 -5.45 3.79 4.80
N VAL A 117 -5.83 3.98 3.53
CA VAL A 117 -5.54 5.21 2.78
C VAL A 117 -6.22 6.43 3.40
N TYR A 118 -7.47 6.29 3.90
CA TYR A 118 -8.15 7.35 4.63
C TYR A 118 -7.40 7.73 5.92
N HIS A 119 -6.94 6.77 6.71
CA HIS A 119 -6.13 7.05 7.91
C HIS A 119 -4.83 7.75 7.56
N ARG A 120 -4.18 7.37 6.45
CA ARG A 120 -2.99 8.06 5.95
C ARG A 120 -3.31 9.51 5.54
N PHE A 121 -4.46 9.76 4.90
CA PHE A 121 -4.93 11.09 4.56
C PHE A 121 -5.09 11.97 5.82
N LEU A 122 -5.75 11.48 6.87
CA LEU A 122 -5.91 12.22 8.12
C LEU A 122 -4.57 12.59 8.75
N LYS A 123 -3.56 11.70 8.69
CA LYS A 123 -2.22 12.01 9.16
C LYS A 123 -1.52 13.09 8.33
N TYR A 124 -1.68 13.09 7.02
CA TYR A 124 -1.15 14.16 6.19
C TYR A 124 -1.84 15.49 6.45
N GLN A 125 -3.13 15.49 6.74
CA GLN A 125 -3.89 16.68 7.15
C GLN A 125 -3.36 17.22 8.50
N GLU A 126 -3.15 16.34 9.49
CA GLU A 126 -2.55 16.70 10.79
C GLU A 126 -1.17 17.35 10.63
N TYR A 127 -0.36 16.87 9.67
CA TYR A 127 0.97 17.40 9.41
C TYR A 127 0.99 18.63 8.48
N GLY A 128 -0.14 19.03 7.90
CA GLY A 128 -0.21 20.12 6.92
C GLY A 128 0.49 19.80 5.60
N TRP A 129 0.47 18.54 5.15
CA TRP A 129 1.17 18.10 3.93
C TRP A 129 0.21 18.04 2.74
N GLU A 130 -0.07 19.21 2.16
CA GLU A 130 -1.09 19.38 1.11
C GLU A 130 -0.85 18.55 -0.15
N GLU A 131 0.41 18.46 -0.61
CA GLU A 131 0.77 17.67 -1.80
C GLU A 131 0.40 16.19 -1.61
N GLN A 132 0.66 15.63 -0.43
CA GLN A 132 0.34 14.26 -0.08
C GLN A 132 -1.16 14.05 0.09
N LEU A 133 -1.90 15.05 0.54
CA LEU A 133 -3.37 15.00 0.63
C LEU A 133 -3.99 14.72 -0.73
N TYR A 134 -3.65 15.52 -1.74
CA TYR A 134 -4.22 15.37 -3.08
C TYR A 134 -3.90 14.01 -3.71
N SER A 135 -2.65 13.57 -3.62
CA SER A 135 -2.24 12.27 -4.16
C SER A 135 -2.96 11.09 -3.46
N THR A 136 -3.17 11.22 -2.15
CA THR A 136 -3.86 10.20 -1.33
C THR A 136 -5.35 10.15 -1.63
N PHE A 137 -6.00 11.30 -1.82
CA PHE A 137 -7.39 11.38 -2.30
C PHE A 137 -7.57 10.65 -3.64
N LEU A 138 -6.69 10.91 -4.62
CA LEU A 138 -6.74 10.22 -5.91
C LEU A 138 -6.50 8.71 -5.78
N CYS A 139 -5.66 8.28 -4.83
CA CYS A 139 -5.46 6.87 -4.52
C CYS A 139 -6.75 6.22 -4.01
N ALA A 140 -7.39 6.80 -3.00
CA ALA A 140 -8.66 6.30 -2.45
C ALA A 140 -9.76 6.22 -3.52
N ARG A 141 -9.85 7.25 -4.38
CA ARG A 141 -10.80 7.26 -5.51
C ARG A 141 -10.59 6.07 -6.44
N ARG A 142 -9.34 5.82 -6.88
CA ARG A 142 -9.02 4.68 -7.75
C ARG A 142 -9.39 3.34 -7.12
N MET A 143 -9.09 3.18 -5.83
CA MET A 143 -9.43 1.96 -5.09
C MET A 143 -10.96 1.75 -5.04
N LEU A 144 -11.72 2.78 -4.71
CA LEU A 144 -13.20 2.70 -4.69
C LEU A 144 -13.79 2.43 -6.07
N GLU A 145 -13.26 3.07 -7.12
CA GLU A 145 -13.70 2.81 -8.50
C GLU A 145 -13.46 1.35 -8.92
N GLY A 146 -12.33 0.76 -8.52
CA GLY A 146 -12.03 -0.65 -8.74
C GLY A 146 -12.99 -1.60 -8.01
N LEU A 147 -13.58 -1.15 -6.89
CA LEU A 147 -14.47 -1.94 -6.05
C LEU A 147 -15.97 -1.63 -6.23
N LYS A 148 -16.34 -0.74 -7.16
CA LYS A 148 -17.74 -0.30 -7.36
C LYS A 148 -18.70 -1.43 -7.74
N HIS A 149 -18.24 -2.44 -8.46
CA HIS A 149 -19.02 -3.59 -8.92
C HIS A 149 -18.98 -4.78 -7.95
N MET A 150 -18.42 -4.59 -6.79
CA MET A 150 -18.33 -5.61 -5.74
C MET A 150 -19.72 -6.02 -5.27
N ASP A 151 -19.97 -7.32 -5.23
CA ASP A 151 -21.23 -7.86 -4.71
C ASP A 151 -21.25 -7.75 -3.17
N VAL A 152 -22.33 -7.21 -2.63
CA VAL A 152 -22.51 -6.93 -1.20
C VAL A 152 -23.77 -7.61 -0.73
N LYS A 153 -23.64 -8.69 0.02
CA LYS A 153 -24.73 -9.61 0.37
C LYS A 153 -25.25 -9.38 1.78
N THR A 154 -24.36 -9.23 2.75
CA THR A 154 -24.73 -9.15 4.16
C THR A 154 -24.91 -7.71 4.65
N ALA A 155 -25.60 -7.54 5.78
CA ALA A 155 -25.75 -6.23 6.43
C ALA A 155 -24.40 -5.64 6.86
N GLY A 156 -23.47 -6.48 7.35
CA GLY A 156 -22.11 -6.06 7.72
C GLY A 156 -21.30 -5.56 6.52
N GLU A 157 -21.39 -6.24 5.38
CA GLU A 157 -20.74 -5.80 4.14
C GLU A 157 -21.30 -4.48 3.62
N LYS A 158 -22.62 -4.29 3.67
CA LYS A 158 -23.27 -3.03 3.32
C LYS A 158 -22.78 -1.88 4.19
N GLU A 159 -22.65 -2.10 5.49
CA GLU A 159 -22.16 -1.10 6.43
C GLU A 159 -20.68 -0.79 6.18
N LYS A 160 -19.83 -1.80 5.96
CA LYS A 160 -18.40 -1.61 5.60
C LYS A 160 -18.26 -0.75 4.33
N ARG A 161 -19.04 -1.05 3.29
CA ARG A 161 -19.06 -0.27 2.04
C ARG A 161 -19.54 1.16 2.27
N ARG A 162 -20.62 1.36 3.04
CA ARG A 162 -21.16 2.69 3.38
C ARG A 162 -20.07 3.52 4.09
N ARG A 163 -19.39 2.94 5.07
CA ARG A 163 -18.32 3.60 5.80
C ARG A 163 -17.18 4.03 4.88
N ALA A 164 -16.69 3.17 4.02
CA ALA A 164 -15.63 3.50 3.07
C ALA A 164 -16.00 4.66 2.12
N ILE A 165 -17.25 4.67 1.63
CA ILE A 165 -17.76 5.77 0.79
C ILE A 165 -17.86 7.08 1.60
N MET A 166 -18.30 7.04 2.85
CA MET A 166 -18.35 8.22 3.71
C MET A 166 -16.95 8.78 4.00
N GLN A 167 -16.00 7.91 4.33
CA GLN A 167 -14.61 8.30 4.54
C GLN A 167 -14.03 9.00 3.30
N TYR A 168 -14.25 8.44 2.12
CA TYR A 168 -13.83 9.07 0.86
C TYR A 168 -14.47 10.44 0.63
N ARG A 169 -15.76 10.61 0.95
CA ARG A 169 -16.45 11.91 0.80
C ARG A 169 -15.91 12.97 1.76
N TYR A 170 -15.30 12.54 2.84
CA TYR A 170 -14.69 13.42 3.85
C TYR A 170 -13.27 13.86 3.48
N MET A 171 -12.59 13.14 2.59
CA MET A 171 -11.29 13.50 2.05
C MET A 171 -11.37 14.67 1.07
#